data_c260cdb4b02ad95b1bfe9c48659ab436
#
_entry.id   c260cdb4b02ad95b1bfe9c48659ab436
#
_cell.length_a   1.000
_cell.length_b   1.000
_cell.length_c   1.000
_cell.angle_alpha   90.00
_cell.angle_beta   90.00
_cell.angle_gamma   90.00
#
_symmetry.space_group_name_H-M   'P 1'
#
loop_
_entity.id
_entity.type
_entity.pdbx_description
1 polymer ?
#
loop_
_entity_poly.entity_id
_entity_poly.type
_entity_poly.pdbx_seq_one_letter_code
_entity_poly.pdbx_strand_id
1 'polypeptide(L)'
;MRPSQPGHVFPLARCSVVLALVALLLSGAVPGAGSTTGQSFAYLVVARQDGPGGIPAAEAAVRAGGGQVVEAYPQIGTVLAYGPRGDFAQVVRGEPDILAAGASRTVPVPGPQSGAAARVRAPGARTLRSTGHGGARSGDAAPRDSTPAAPDPHGRPQWNLRMMGRTTVAGLPARVRATLRDTVVAVLDSGVDDTHPDLRAAVDPSRSASCATGTPISGSGAWRPDPEVGESGHGTHVSGIIAADRPGDGVVGVAPGVRIAAVRLLGSVGQYYAENLVCGFLWAADHGARVVNDSYFADPWKYNCPEDPDQDAIITAVGRAVRYAQDRGAVVVASAGNDAQNLGAARTDERSPNDHPDGVRPTVRHLGSECLRLPGGLPGVLDVTAVDRDGNLAGYSNWGAGQVELAAPGGDPDGGAGQAVVSDWPGGGYAALAGTSMAAAQVSGAAAVEAALHPGAGSAELARRLEAAALRIDCPSGRLTGPECLGGAYYGYGLVETPDR
;
A
#
# COMPACT_ATOMS: atom_id res chain seq x y z
N MET A 1 90.56 -27.85 17.25
CA MET A 1 91.08 -29.05 17.93
C MET A 1 90.02 -30.09 18.04
N ARG A 2 90.20 -31.19 17.29
CA ARG A 2 89.56 -32.49 17.51
C ARG A 2 90.08 -33.06 18.87
N PRO A 3 89.54 -34.11 19.44
CA PRO A 3 88.92 -35.34 18.92
C PRO A 3 87.72 -35.81 19.80
N SER A 4 87.03 -36.89 19.65
CA SER A 4 87.12 -38.17 18.95
C SER A 4 85.92 -39.06 19.40
N GLN A 5 85.52 -39.94 18.53
CA GLN A 5 84.59 -41.05 18.71
C GLN A 5 85.15 -42.12 19.69
N PRO A 6 84.53 -43.24 20.08
CA PRO A 6 83.71 -44.23 19.25
C PRO A 6 82.47 -44.80 20.00
N GLY A 7 81.42 -45.34 19.42
CA GLY A 7 81.34 -46.55 18.61
C GLY A 7 80.97 -47.82 19.39
N HIS A 8 79.80 -48.42 19.26
CA HIS A 8 79.64 -49.87 19.31
C HIS A 8 78.31 -50.38 18.64
N VAL A 9 78.43 -51.51 18.07
CA VAL A 9 77.74 -52.19 17.04
C VAL A 9 76.85 -53.38 17.55
N PHE A 10 75.64 -53.60 17.00
CA PHE A 10 74.80 -54.83 16.76
C PHE A 10 74.32 -55.72 17.93
N PRO A 11 73.27 -56.63 17.69
CA PRO A 11 72.67 -57.12 16.46
C PRO A 11 71.13 -57.23 16.45
N LEU A 12 70.61 -57.55 15.28
CA LEU A 12 69.33 -57.99 14.75
C LEU A 12 68.57 -59.04 15.59
N ALA A 13 67.28 -58.83 15.77
CA ALA A 13 66.34 -59.93 15.90
C ALA A 13 65.08 -59.68 15.01
N ARG A 14 64.92 -60.55 14.04
CA ARG A 14 63.73 -60.65 13.17
C ARG A 14 62.55 -61.19 14.00
N CYS A 15 61.40 -60.47 14.02
CA CYS A 15 60.13 -61.04 14.32
C CYS A 15 59.13 -60.66 13.22
N SER A 16 58.74 -61.60 12.47
CA SER A 16 57.67 -61.55 11.47
C SER A 16 56.32 -61.39 12.18
N VAL A 17 55.61 -60.33 11.94
CA VAL A 17 54.22 -60.20 12.32
C VAL A 17 53.36 -60.05 11.09
N VAL A 18 52.44 -60.97 10.96
CA VAL A 18 51.45 -61.15 9.90
C VAL A 18 50.54 -59.90 9.87
N LEU A 19 50.47 -59.19 8.73
CA LEU A 19 49.52 -58.14 8.49
C LEU A 19 48.14 -58.79 8.21
N ALA A 20 47.23 -58.71 9.15
CA ALA A 20 45.81 -58.90 8.90
C ALA A 20 45.23 -57.55 8.43
N LEU A 21 44.93 -57.42 7.11
CA LEU A 21 44.17 -56.31 6.57
C LEU A 21 42.69 -56.45 7.04
N VAL A 22 42.29 -55.65 8.03
CA VAL A 22 40.88 -55.41 8.34
C VAL A 22 40.50 -54.17 7.52
N ALA A 23 39.81 -54.39 6.40
CA ALA A 23 39.15 -53.35 5.65
C ALA A 23 37.94 -52.82 6.47
N LEU A 24 38.13 -51.77 7.25
CA LEU A 24 37.02 -50.98 7.77
C LEU A 24 36.45 -50.19 6.62
N LEU A 25 35.30 -50.63 6.09
CA LEU A 25 34.37 -49.82 5.29
C LEU A 25 33.84 -48.69 6.20
N LEU A 26 34.52 -47.58 6.24
CA LEU A 26 33.94 -46.30 6.71
C LEU A 26 32.86 -45.91 5.70
N SER A 27 31.63 -46.36 5.95
CA SER A 27 30.44 -45.73 5.39
C SER A 27 30.39 -44.32 5.91
N GLY A 28 31.06 -43.41 5.19
CA GLY A 28 30.85 -41.96 5.37
C GLY A 28 29.40 -41.68 5.06
N ALA A 29 28.56 -41.68 6.08
CA ALA A 29 27.29 -40.98 5.99
C ALA A 29 27.64 -39.54 5.72
N VAL A 30 27.47 -39.10 4.47
CA VAL A 30 27.35 -37.67 4.13
C VAL A 30 26.23 -37.19 5.05
N PRO A 31 26.49 -36.22 5.95
CA PRO A 31 25.40 -35.61 6.69
C PRO A 31 24.48 -35.06 5.61
N GLY A 32 23.30 -35.69 5.48
CA GLY A 32 22.24 -35.14 4.67
C GLY A 32 22.12 -33.68 5.09
N ALA A 33 22.20 -32.79 4.13
CA ALA A 33 21.85 -31.40 4.34
C ALA A 33 20.44 -31.42 4.93
N GLY A 34 20.38 -31.36 6.24
CA GLY A 34 19.15 -31.14 6.95
C GLY A 34 18.61 -29.84 6.36
N SER A 35 17.53 -29.94 5.62
CA SER A 35 16.73 -28.79 5.27
C SER A 35 16.33 -28.16 6.60
N THR A 36 17.14 -27.26 7.10
CA THR A 36 16.66 -26.24 7.99
C THR A 36 15.59 -25.55 7.14
N THR A 37 14.33 -25.74 7.48
CA THR A 37 13.24 -24.92 6.98
C THR A 37 13.51 -23.51 7.51
N GLY A 38 14.49 -22.85 6.90
CA GLY A 38 14.86 -21.47 7.19
C GLY A 38 13.65 -20.60 6.88
N GLN A 39 13.37 -19.67 7.77
CA GLN A 39 12.34 -18.66 7.50
C GLN A 39 12.71 -17.90 6.24
N SER A 40 11.75 -17.77 5.33
CA SER A 40 11.90 -16.96 4.12
C SER A 40 11.32 -15.58 4.33
N PHE A 41 11.94 -14.57 3.69
CA PHE A 41 11.47 -13.19 3.68
C PHE A 41 11.11 -12.78 2.25
N ALA A 42 10.21 -11.84 2.09
CA ALA A 42 9.85 -11.29 0.79
C ALA A 42 10.81 -10.17 0.39
N TYR A 43 11.15 -10.16 -0.90
CA TYR A 43 12.06 -9.18 -1.51
C TYR A 43 11.50 -8.70 -2.83
N LEU A 44 11.62 -7.39 -3.08
CA LEU A 44 11.44 -6.82 -4.40
C LEU A 44 12.81 -6.68 -5.08
N VAL A 45 12.94 -7.25 -6.27
CA VAL A 45 14.17 -7.22 -7.07
C VAL A 45 13.88 -6.53 -8.40
N VAL A 46 14.52 -5.40 -8.61
CA VAL A 46 14.28 -4.50 -9.74
C VAL A 46 15.47 -4.54 -10.69
N ALA A 47 15.27 -4.99 -11.92
CA ALA A 47 16.31 -4.99 -12.94
C ALA A 47 16.61 -3.56 -13.42
N ARG A 48 17.84 -3.32 -13.94
CA ARG A 48 18.17 -2.04 -14.59
C ARG A 48 17.32 -1.80 -15.82
N GLN A 49 17.17 -2.83 -16.64
CA GLN A 49 16.29 -2.78 -17.79
C GLN A 49 14.83 -2.84 -17.31
N ASP A 50 14.08 -1.79 -17.64
CA ASP A 50 12.65 -1.74 -17.40
C ASP A 50 11.90 -2.64 -18.38
N GLY A 51 10.69 -3.06 -18.03
CA GLY A 51 9.87 -3.90 -18.87
C GLY A 51 10.30 -5.37 -18.94
N PRO A 52 9.72 -6.15 -19.87
CA PRO A 52 9.91 -7.61 -19.93
C PRO A 52 11.36 -8.06 -20.11
N GLY A 53 12.19 -7.24 -20.75
CA GLY A 53 13.60 -7.56 -20.97
C GLY A 53 14.45 -7.63 -19.70
N GLY A 54 13.98 -7.03 -18.59
CA GLY A 54 14.66 -7.07 -17.30
C GLY A 54 14.43 -8.35 -16.51
N ILE A 55 13.34 -9.09 -16.78
CA ILE A 55 12.95 -10.26 -15.99
C ILE A 55 14.02 -11.35 -15.94
N PRO A 56 14.66 -11.75 -17.06
CA PRO A 56 15.69 -12.80 -17.01
C PRO A 56 16.86 -12.47 -16.08
N ALA A 57 17.27 -11.19 -16.02
CA ALA A 57 18.34 -10.73 -15.14
C ALA A 57 17.91 -10.78 -13.66
N ALA A 58 16.72 -10.26 -13.35
CA ALA A 58 16.18 -10.31 -11.99
C ALA A 58 16.02 -11.75 -11.47
N GLU A 59 15.50 -12.64 -12.29
CA GLU A 59 15.36 -14.06 -11.94
C GLU A 59 16.72 -14.76 -11.75
N ALA A 60 17.71 -14.45 -12.60
CA ALA A 60 19.06 -15.00 -12.46
C ALA A 60 19.71 -14.55 -11.16
N ALA A 61 19.59 -13.27 -10.81
CA ALA A 61 20.12 -12.70 -9.58
C ALA A 61 19.46 -13.34 -8.33
N VAL A 62 18.14 -13.53 -8.34
CA VAL A 62 17.42 -14.24 -7.28
C VAL A 62 17.95 -15.65 -7.08
N ARG A 63 18.13 -16.41 -8.18
CA ARG A 63 18.66 -17.78 -8.12
C ARG A 63 20.11 -17.82 -7.63
N ALA A 64 20.95 -16.88 -8.07
CA ALA A 64 22.34 -16.76 -7.63
C ALA A 64 22.44 -16.49 -6.12
N GLY A 65 21.52 -15.69 -5.56
CA GLY A 65 21.39 -15.44 -4.12
C GLY A 65 20.78 -16.59 -3.33
N GLY A 66 20.34 -17.68 -3.97
CA GLY A 66 19.70 -18.82 -3.31
C GLY A 66 18.21 -18.59 -2.97
N GLY A 67 17.57 -17.60 -3.60
CA GLY A 67 16.14 -17.33 -3.46
C GLY A 67 15.27 -18.02 -4.49
N GLN A 68 13.97 -17.86 -4.35
CA GLN A 68 12.93 -18.34 -5.25
C GLN A 68 12.09 -17.19 -5.75
N VAL A 69 11.88 -17.10 -7.07
CA VAL A 69 10.91 -16.17 -7.67
C VAL A 69 9.50 -16.64 -7.37
N VAL A 70 8.67 -15.73 -6.87
CA VAL A 70 7.26 -15.96 -6.52
C VAL A 70 6.35 -15.40 -7.59
N GLU A 71 6.63 -14.16 -8.03
CA GLU A 71 5.86 -13.46 -9.04
C GLU A 71 6.80 -12.64 -9.91
N ALA A 72 6.54 -12.60 -11.20
CA ALA A 72 7.22 -11.70 -12.11
C ALA A 72 6.28 -10.59 -12.56
N TYR A 73 6.77 -9.35 -12.52
CA TYR A 73 6.07 -8.17 -13.00
C TYR A 73 6.74 -7.67 -14.28
N PRO A 74 6.47 -8.33 -15.44
CA PRO A 74 7.18 -8.03 -16.67
C PRO A 74 6.92 -6.60 -17.18
N GLN A 75 5.82 -5.99 -16.79
CA GLN A 75 5.51 -4.61 -17.17
C GLN A 75 6.59 -3.63 -16.71
N ILE A 76 7.28 -3.94 -15.60
CA ILE A 76 8.20 -3.04 -14.91
C ILE A 76 9.58 -3.66 -14.60
N GLY A 77 9.90 -4.80 -15.22
CA GLY A 77 11.20 -5.46 -15.03
C GLY A 77 11.52 -5.80 -13.57
N THR A 78 10.53 -6.19 -12.79
CA THR A 78 10.63 -6.43 -11.35
C THR A 78 10.13 -7.83 -11.01
N VAL A 79 10.70 -8.47 -9.99
CA VAL A 79 10.20 -9.74 -9.46
C VAL A 79 9.98 -9.65 -7.95
N LEU A 80 8.95 -10.33 -7.46
CA LEU A 80 8.79 -10.70 -6.06
C LEU A 80 9.51 -12.01 -5.84
N ALA A 81 10.42 -12.05 -4.87
CA ALA A 81 11.17 -13.24 -4.53
C ALA A 81 11.05 -13.58 -3.04
N TYR A 82 11.14 -14.87 -2.73
CA TYR A 82 11.37 -15.34 -1.38
C TYR A 82 12.82 -15.79 -1.24
N GLY A 83 13.47 -15.33 -0.18
CA GLY A 83 14.87 -15.63 0.08
C GLY A 83 15.18 -15.74 1.58
N PRO A 84 16.36 -16.25 1.94
CA PRO A 84 16.81 -16.28 3.32
C PRO A 84 17.03 -14.87 3.83
N ARG A 85 16.97 -14.69 5.17
CA ARG A 85 17.42 -13.45 5.80
C ARG A 85 18.96 -13.40 5.77
N GLY A 86 19.52 -12.22 5.92
CA GLY A 86 20.96 -12.01 5.97
C GLY A 86 21.46 -11.21 4.78
N ASP A 87 22.40 -11.75 4.04
CA ASP A 87 23.05 -11.06 2.93
C ASP A 87 22.35 -11.21 1.57
N PHE A 88 21.22 -11.90 1.50
CA PHE A 88 20.49 -12.17 0.24
C PHE A 88 20.29 -10.91 -0.61
N ALA A 89 19.69 -9.86 -0.01
CA ALA A 89 19.47 -8.61 -0.73
C ALA A 89 20.79 -7.95 -1.19
N GLN A 90 21.84 -8.02 -0.36
CA GLN A 90 23.15 -7.50 -0.71
C GLN A 90 23.80 -8.25 -1.87
N VAL A 91 23.72 -9.59 -1.87
CA VAL A 91 24.21 -10.44 -2.95
C VAL A 91 23.49 -10.11 -4.26
N VAL A 92 22.15 -10.04 -4.23
CA VAL A 92 21.34 -9.71 -5.39
C VAL A 92 21.64 -8.30 -5.92
N ARG A 93 21.81 -7.30 -5.04
CA ARG A 93 22.23 -5.94 -5.44
C ARG A 93 23.62 -5.88 -6.07
N GLY A 94 24.47 -6.86 -5.79
CA GLY A 94 25.80 -6.95 -6.37
C GLY A 94 25.81 -7.37 -7.84
N GLU A 95 24.73 -7.89 -8.38
CA GLU A 95 24.61 -8.30 -9.77
C GLU A 95 24.52 -7.07 -10.70
N PRO A 96 25.27 -7.04 -11.82
CA PRO A 96 25.44 -5.82 -12.62
C PRO A 96 24.15 -5.31 -13.27
N ASP A 97 23.21 -6.20 -13.57
CA ASP A 97 21.94 -5.87 -14.22
C ASP A 97 20.79 -5.57 -13.23
N ILE A 98 21.08 -5.54 -11.93
CA ILE A 98 20.13 -5.17 -10.89
C ILE A 98 20.27 -3.70 -10.54
N LEU A 99 19.16 -3.00 -10.54
CA LEU A 99 19.06 -1.60 -10.12
C LEU A 99 18.90 -1.48 -8.61
N ALA A 100 17.96 -2.25 -8.05
CA ALA A 100 17.67 -2.28 -6.62
C ALA A 100 17.16 -3.66 -6.22
N ALA A 101 17.44 -4.07 -4.97
CA ALA A 101 16.84 -5.25 -4.37
C ALA A 101 16.77 -5.04 -2.85
N GLY A 102 15.64 -5.33 -2.24
CA GLY A 102 15.43 -5.10 -0.82
C GLY A 102 14.27 -5.88 -0.23
N ALA A 103 14.32 -6.09 1.07
CA ALA A 103 13.26 -6.73 1.81
C ALA A 103 12.02 -5.83 1.85
N SER A 104 10.86 -6.37 1.46
CA SER A 104 9.58 -5.66 1.53
C SER A 104 8.83 -5.89 2.86
N ARG A 105 9.38 -6.74 3.74
CA ARG A 105 8.84 -7.07 5.07
C ARG A 105 9.96 -7.25 6.08
N THR A 106 9.68 -6.99 7.36
CA THR A 106 10.63 -7.29 8.45
C THR A 106 10.35 -8.63 9.10
N VAL A 107 9.19 -9.23 8.85
CA VAL A 107 8.78 -10.55 9.34
C VAL A 107 8.86 -11.61 8.24
N PRO A 108 9.07 -12.89 8.62
CA PRO A 108 9.07 -13.98 7.65
C PRO A 108 7.73 -14.12 6.93
N VAL A 109 7.77 -14.54 5.67
CA VAL A 109 6.59 -15.02 4.97
C VAL A 109 6.23 -16.44 5.44
N PRO A 110 4.94 -16.82 5.43
CA PRO A 110 4.57 -18.19 5.66
C PRO A 110 5.28 -19.10 4.67
N GLY A 111 5.94 -20.15 5.16
CA GLY A 111 6.63 -21.12 4.30
C GLY A 111 5.70 -21.72 3.24
N PRO A 112 6.23 -22.23 2.10
CA PRO A 112 5.41 -22.83 1.06
C PRO A 112 4.65 -24.00 1.68
N GLN A 113 3.36 -23.86 1.83
CA GLN A 113 2.51 -24.96 2.26
C GLN A 113 2.35 -25.91 1.07
N SER A 114 2.89 -27.11 1.21
CA SER A 114 2.74 -28.20 0.28
C SER A 114 1.25 -28.41 -0.03
N GLY A 115 0.86 -28.09 -1.25
CA GLY A 115 -0.31 -28.49 -2.01
C GLY A 115 -1.56 -28.90 -1.22
N ALA A 116 -2.25 -27.96 -0.64
CA ALA A 116 -3.69 -27.95 -0.41
C ALA A 116 -4.06 -26.52 -0.05
N ALA A 117 -5.19 -26.02 -0.52
CA ALA A 117 -5.75 -24.76 -0.06
C ALA A 117 -5.93 -24.83 1.46
N ALA A 118 -4.88 -24.56 2.20
CA ALA A 118 -4.89 -24.52 3.64
C ALA A 118 -5.56 -23.21 4.04
N ARG A 119 -6.76 -23.33 4.55
CA ARG A 119 -7.29 -22.32 5.45
C ARG A 119 -6.27 -22.18 6.57
N VAL A 120 -5.45 -21.12 6.52
CA VAL A 120 -4.56 -20.77 7.61
C VAL A 120 -5.46 -20.31 8.75
N ARG A 121 -5.73 -21.26 9.65
CA ARG A 121 -6.22 -20.90 10.97
C ARG A 121 -5.01 -20.29 11.67
N ALA A 122 -4.96 -18.95 11.73
CA ALA A 122 -4.00 -18.27 12.59
C ALA A 122 -4.11 -18.83 14.01
N PRO A 123 -2.99 -19.13 14.69
CA PRO A 123 -3.05 -19.58 16.06
C PRO A 123 -3.59 -18.40 16.89
N GLY A 124 -4.89 -18.51 17.22
CA GLY A 124 -5.58 -17.70 18.22
C GLY A 124 -5.38 -16.20 18.13
N ALA A 125 -6.00 -15.54 17.16
CA ALA A 125 -6.27 -14.11 17.28
C ALA A 125 -7.17 -13.92 18.52
N ARG A 126 -6.55 -13.68 19.65
CA ARG A 126 -7.26 -13.18 20.84
C ARG A 126 -7.73 -11.78 20.48
N THR A 127 -9.03 -11.63 20.38
CA THR A 127 -9.71 -10.34 20.47
C THR A 127 -9.09 -9.55 21.63
N LEU A 128 -8.26 -8.56 21.30
CA LEU A 128 -7.74 -7.60 22.30
C LEU A 128 -8.91 -6.74 22.76
N ARG A 129 -9.54 -7.15 23.86
CA ARG A 129 -10.36 -6.23 24.64
C ARG A 129 -9.42 -5.15 25.17
N SER A 130 -9.57 -3.94 24.68
CA SER A 130 -8.95 -2.75 25.22
C SER A 130 -9.41 -2.57 26.66
N THR A 131 -8.54 -2.92 27.62
CA THR A 131 -8.63 -2.38 28.98
C THR A 131 -7.97 -1.01 28.95
N GLY A 132 -8.76 0.03 29.12
CA GLY A 132 -8.30 1.41 29.14
C GLY A 132 -7.30 1.67 30.25
N HIS A 133 -6.20 2.31 29.92
CA HIS A 133 -5.46 3.22 30.81
C HIS A 133 -4.80 4.32 29.98
N GLY A 134 -5.05 5.50 30.40
CA GLY A 134 -4.59 6.84 30.17
C GLY A 134 -3.53 7.19 29.15
N GLY A 135 -3.89 8.13 28.24
CA GLY A 135 -3.03 9.25 27.90
C GLY A 135 -1.91 9.02 26.90
N ALA A 136 -2.24 8.87 25.61
CA ALA A 136 -1.33 9.28 24.55
C ALA A 136 -2.16 9.90 23.41
N ARG A 137 -1.81 11.12 23.02
CA ARG A 137 -2.40 11.81 21.87
C ARG A 137 -1.92 11.10 20.61
N SER A 138 -2.86 10.57 19.87
CA SER A 138 -2.65 9.69 18.74
C SER A 138 -2.88 10.42 17.42
N GLY A 139 -1.98 10.30 16.51
CA GLY A 139 -2.24 10.37 15.08
C GLY A 139 -2.17 8.95 14.53
N ASP A 140 -3.03 8.54 13.61
CA ASP A 140 -3.25 7.17 13.08
C ASP A 140 -3.84 6.17 14.08
N ALA A 141 -4.84 6.58 14.82
CA ALA A 141 -5.81 5.62 15.27
C ALA A 141 -6.49 5.08 14.00
N ALA A 142 -6.26 3.80 13.68
CA ALA A 142 -7.30 3.02 13.06
C ALA A 142 -8.64 3.46 13.68
N PRO A 143 -9.71 3.65 12.91
CA PRO A 143 -10.96 4.08 13.45
C PRO A 143 -11.22 3.23 14.69
N ARG A 144 -11.26 3.86 15.87
CA ARG A 144 -11.64 3.14 17.08
C ARG A 144 -12.90 2.42 16.72
N ASP A 145 -12.94 1.11 16.97
CA ASP A 145 -14.07 0.24 16.79
C ASP A 145 -15.37 1.02 17.04
N SER A 146 -15.72 1.84 16.06
CA SER A 146 -16.96 2.56 16.02
C SER A 146 -17.95 1.50 15.59
N THR A 147 -18.57 0.84 16.59
CA THR A 147 -19.82 0.13 16.33
C THR A 147 -20.59 1.01 15.37
N PRO A 148 -20.96 0.53 14.16
CA PRO A 148 -21.68 1.37 13.21
C PRO A 148 -22.90 1.92 13.92
N ALA A 149 -22.83 3.16 14.41
CA ALA A 149 -24.02 3.89 14.72
C ALA A 149 -24.65 4.07 13.35
N ALA A 150 -25.71 3.31 13.07
CA ALA A 150 -26.43 3.40 11.82
C ALA A 150 -26.75 4.89 11.59
N PRO A 151 -26.05 5.58 10.69
CA PRO A 151 -26.44 6.93 10.35
C PRO A 151 -27.79 6.79 9.69
N ASP A 152 -28.69 7.68 10.03
CA ASP A 152 -29.95 7.78 9.31
C ASP A 152 -29.65 8.25 7.87
N PRO A 153 -29.63 7.36 6.86
CA PRO A 153 -29.38 7.76 5.48
C PRO A 153 -30.50 8.66 4.95
N HIS A 154 -31.63 8.73 5.64
CA HIS A 154 -32.86 9.43 5.23
C HIS A 154 -32.94 10.88 5.70
N GLY A 155 -32.05 11.36 6.56
CA GLY A 155 -32.27 12.65 7.21
C GLY A 155 -31.21 13.71 7.08
N ARG A 156 -29.95 13.40 6.76
CA ARG A 156 -28.89 14.40 6.76
C ARG A 156 -28.23 14.55 5.40
N PRO A 157 -28.26 15.77 4.79
CA PRO A 157 -27.52 16.02 3.57
C PRO A 157 -26.03 15.74 3.78
N GLN A 158 -25.42 14.97 2.90
CA GLN A 158 -23.97 14.70 2.88
C GLN A 158 -23.23 16.05 2.73
N TRP A 159 -22.66 16.55 3.82
CA TRP A 159 -22.02 17.84 3.88
C TRP A 159 -20.80 17.93 2.97
N ASN A 160 -20.06 16.82 2.85
CA ASN A 160 -18.89 16.66 1.99
C ASN A 160 -19.20 16.97 0.53
N LEU A 161 -20.30 16.44 -0.01
CA LEU A 161 -20.72 16.68 -1.39
C LEU A 161 -21.09 18.15 -1.63
N ARG A 162 -21.70 18.80 -0.63
CA ARG A 162 -22.03 20.24 -0.74
C ARG A 162 -20.78 21.10 -0.76
N MET A 163 -19.79 20.77 0.08
CA MET A 163 -18.52 21.50 0.15
C MET A 163 -17.77 21.44 -1.18
N MET A 164 -17.88 20.33 -1.91
CA MET A 164 -17.27 20.16 -3.24
C MET A 164 -18.06 20.84 -4.38
N GLY A 165 -19.00 21.71 -4.08
CA GLY A 165 -19.78 22.42 -5.11
C GLY A 165 -20.63 21.51 -6.00
N ARG A 166 -20.92 20.28 -5.54
CA ARG A 166 -21.51 19.26 -6.39
C ARG A 166 -22.85 19.67 -6.97
N THR A 167 -22.85 19.90 -8.28
CA THR A 167 -24.05 19.71 -9.12
C THR A 167 -24.32 18.21 -9.22
N THR A 168 -25.56 17.79 -9.05
CA THR A 168 -25.90 16.35 -9.16
C THR A 168 -25.40 15.80 -10.51
N VAL A 169 -24.83 14.59 -10.55
CA VAL A 169 -24.45 13.91 -11.81
C VAL A 169 -25.63 13.89 -12.80
N ALA A 170 -26.87 13.92 -12.30
CA ALA A 170 -28.07 14.12 -13.12
C ALA A 170 -28.02 15.42 -13.96
N GLY A 171 -27.33 16.46 -13.50
CA GLY A 171 -27.13 17.70 -14.25
C GLY A 171 -26.09 17.63 -15.37
N LEU A 172 -25.23 16.60 -15.38
CA LEU A 172 -24.23 16.42 -16.43
C LEU A 172 -24.91 16.05 -17.77
N PRO A 173 -24.32 16.47 -18.91
CA PRO A 173 -24.80 16.09 -20.22
C PRO A 173 -24.93 14.56 -20.37
N ALA A 174 -25.94 14.08 -21.09
CA ALA A 174 -26.21 12.65 -21.26
C ALA A 174 -25.00 11.86 -21.79
N ARG A 175 -24.20 12.50 -22.69
CA ARG A 175 -22.95 11.90 -23.20
C ARG A 175 -21.93 11.67 -22.09
N VAL A 176 -21.78 12.64 -21.16
CA VAL A 176 -20.82 12.54 -20.05
C VAL A 176 -21.25 11.43 -19.09
N ARG A 177 -22.55 11.37 -18.79
CA ARG A 177 -23.10 10.27 -17.97
C ARG A 177 -22.91 8.89 -18.61
N ALA A 178 -22.95 8.81 -19.94
CA ALA A 178 -22.64 7.56 -20.66
C ALA A 178 -21.14 7.21 -20.51
N THR A 179 -20.25 8.16 -20.78
CA THR A 179 -18.79 7.97 -20.60
C THR A 179 -18.42 7.62 -19.16
N LEU A 180 -19.08 8.23 -18.17
CA LEU A 180 -18.86 7.94 -16.77
C LEU A 180 -19.13 6.48 -16.41
N ARG A 181 -20.18 5.87 -17.04
CA ARG A 181 -20.47 4.43 -16.88
C ARG A 181 -19.39 3.50 -17.45
N ASP A 182 -18.58 4.00 -18.37
CA ASP A 182 -17.44 3.27 -18.94
C ASP A 182 -16.11 3.64 -18.25
N THR A 183 -16.12 4.68 -17.41
CA THR A 183 -14.94 5.10 -16.64
C THR A 183 -14.72 4.15 -15.46
N VAL A 184 -13.50 3.68 -15.30
CA VAL A 184 -13.11 2.75 -14.23
C VAL A 184 -12.27 3.46 -13.20
N VAL A 185 -12.68 3.38 -11.94
CA VAL A 185 -11.86 3.74 -10.77
C VAL A 185 -11.40 2.46 -10.09
N ALA A 186 -10.10 2.23 -10.02
CA ALA A 186 -9.55 1.16 -9.22
C ALA A 186 -9.40 1.64 -7.77
N VAL A 187 -9.96 0.89 -6.83
CA VAL A 187 -9.83 1.12 -5.39
C VAL A 187 -8.89 0.07 -4.84
N LEU A 188 -7.65 0.49 -4.56
CA LEU A 188 -6.59 -0.32 -3.98
C LEU A 188 -6.69 -0.19 -2.46
N ASP A 189 -7.33 -1.17 -1.80
CA ASP A 189 -7.75 -1.02 -0.40
C ASP A 189 -7.95 -2.38 0.30
N SER A 190 -8.66 -2.40 1.41
CA SER A 190 -8.98 -3.61 2.19
C SER A 190 -9.95 -4.58 1.53
N GLY A 191 -10.51 -4.20 0.37
CA GLY A 191 -11.56 -4.92 -0.34
C GLY A 191 -12.87 -4.17 -0.34
N VAL A 192 -13.80 -4.57 -1.22
CA VAL A 192 -15.10 -3.91 -1.42
C VAL A 192 -16.23 -4.93 -1.33
N ASP A 193 -17.25 -4.64 -0.54
CA ASP A 193 -18.48 -5.43 -0.49
C ASP A 193 -19.36 -5.11 -1.69
N ASP A 194 -19.24 -5.92 -2.74
CA ASP A 194 -20.03 -5.83 -3.97
C ASP A 194 -21.48 -6.30 -3.80
N THR A 195 -21.87 -6.73 -2.61
CA THR A 195 -23.27 -7.07 -2.27
C THR A 195 -24.01 -5.89 -1.66
N HIS A 196 -23.28 -4.83 -1.24
CA HIS A 196 -23.89 -3.63 -0.68
C HIS A 196 -24.88 -3.00 -1.68
N PRO A 197 -26.11 -2.66 -1.26
CA PRO A 197 -27.16 -2.15 -2.16
C PRO A 197 -26.73 -0.94 -2.99
N ASP A 198 -25.89 -0.07 -2.42
CA ASP A 198 -25.46 1.18 -3.04
C ASP A 198 -24.30 0.97 -4.03
N LEU A 199 -23.55 -0.14 -3.91
CA LEU A 199 -22.32 -0.42 -4.67
C LEU A 199 -22.46 -1.56 -5.68
N ARG A 200 -23.44 -2.46 -5.54
CA ARG A 200 -23.56 -3.67 -6.36
C ARG A 200 -23.64 -3.41 -7.87
N ALA A 201 -24.12 -2.23 -8.29
CA ALA A 201 -24.17 -1.85 -9.68
C ALA A 201 -22.86 -1.20 -10.19
N ALA A 202 -22.03 -0.70 -9.26
CA ALA A 202 -20.77 -0.03 -9.56
C ALA A 202 -19.59 -1.00 -9.65
N VAL A 203 -19.51 -2.00 -8.76
CA VAL A 203 -18.37 -2.94 -8.74
C VAL A 203 -18.40 -3.85 -9.97
N ASP A 204 -17.27 -3.88 -10.68
CA ASP A 204 -17.07 -4.72 -11.87
C ASP A 204 -16.23 -5.96 -11.49
N PRO A 205 -16.85 -7.15 -11.37
CA PRO A 205 -16.14 -8.37 -11.01
C PRO A 205 -15.03 -8.77 -12.00
N SER A 206 -15.18 -8.40 -13.28
CA SER A 206 -14.20 -8.76 -14.32
C SER A 206 -12.91 -7.97 -14.24
N ARG A 207 -12.93 -6.85 -13.52
CA ARG A 207 -11.80 -5.93 -13.30
C ARG A 207 -11.29 -5.97 -11.87
N SER A 208 -11.92 -6.77 -11.00
CA SER A 208 -11.63 -6.84 -9.58
C SER A 208 -10.78 -8.05 -9.22
N ALA A 209 -9.88 -7.89 -8.25
CA ALA A 209 -8.95 -8.94 -7.81
C ALA A 209 -8.51 -8.76 -6.36
N SER A 210 -7.83 -9.77 -5.83
CA SER A 210 -6.99 -9.66 -4.64
C SER A 210 -5.53 -9.64 -5.05
N CYS A 211 -4.77 -8.68 -4.56
CA CYS A 211 -3.33 -8.57 -4.61
C CYS A 211 -2.68 -8.73 -3.22
N ALA A 212 -3.40 -9.27 -2.25
CA ALA A 212 -3.00 -9.35 -0.84
C ALA A 212 -1.74 -10.19 -0.55
N THR A 213 -1.21 -10.86 -1.58
CA THR A 213 0.03 -11.67 -1.50
C THR A 213 1.09 -11.24 -2.51
N GLY A 214 0.90 -10.11 -3.17
CA GLY A 214 1.74 -9.68 -4.30
C GLY A 214 1.38 -10.35 -5.63
N THR A 215 0.62 -11.44 -5.62
CA THR A 215 0.15 -12.15 -6.83
C THR A 215 -1.33 -11.89 -7.05
N PRO A 216 -1.77 -11.56 -8.29
CA PRO A 216 -3.17 -11.26 -8.53
C PRO A 216 -4.03 -12.53 -8.52
N ILE A 217 -5.11 -12.49 -7.76
CA ILE A 217 -6.12 -13.56 -7.68
C ILE A 217 -7.46 -12.95 -8.08
N SER A 218 -8.02 -13.38 -9.20
CA SER A 218 -9.33 -12.94 -9.69
C SER A 218 -10.42 -14.00 -9.48
N GLY A 219 -11.68 -13.59 -9.59
CA GLY A 219 -12.84 -14.47 -9.49
C GLY A 219 -13.29 -14.78 -8.07
N SER A 220 -14.47 -15.38 -7.96
CA SER A 220 -15.08 -15.89 -6.71
C SER A 220 -15.15 -14.88 -5.55
N GLY A 221 -15.17 -13.56 -5.83
CA GLY A 221 -15.20 -12.51 -4.81
C GLY A 221 -13.88 -12.33 -4.05
N ALA A 222 -12.75 -12.65 -4.68
CA ALA A 222 -11.41 -12.51 -4.07
C ALA A 222 -11.12 -11.07 -3.59
N TRP A 223 -11.77 -10.08 -4.21
CA TRP A 223 -11.67 -8.65 -3.87
C TRP A 223 -12.51 -8.23 -2.65
N ARG A 224 -13.35 -9.11 -2.10
CA ARG A 224 -14.21 -8.78 -0.97
C ARG A 224 -13.39 -8.59 0.32
N PRO A 225 -13.90 -7.79 1.26
CA PRO A 225 -13.29 -7.65 2.57
C PRO A 225 -13.11 -9.01 3.27
N ASP A 226 -12.02 -9.16 4.01
CA ASP A 226 -11.83 -10.33 4.88
C ASP A 226 -12.40 -9.97 6.27
N PRO A 227 -13.50 -10.59 6.71
CA PRO A 227 -14.14 -10.21 7.96
C PRO A 227 -13.31 -10.60 9.21
N GLU A 228 -12.28 -11.41 9.04
CA GLU A 228 -11.38 -11.80 10.14
C GLU A 228 -10.24 -10.80 10.34
N VAL A 229 -10.07 -9.83 9.41
CA VAL A 229 -9.04 -8.80 9.48
C VAL A 229 -9.66 -7.48 9.90
N GLY A 230 -9.04 -6.81 10.86
CA GLY A 230 -9.43 -5.45 11.26
C GLY A 230 -9.39 -4.47 10.08
N GLU A 231 -10.20 -3.43 10.12
CA GLU A 231 -10.32 -2.39 9.08
C GLU A 231 -10.79 -2.89 7.70
N SER A 232 -11.20 -4.13 7.58
CA SER A 232 -11.59 -4.72 6.29
C SER A 232 -12.76 -3.99 5.61
N GLY A 233 -13.54 -3.20 6.33
CA GLY A 233 -14.64 -2.37 5.79
C GLY A 233 -14.21 -1.08 5.12
N HIS A 234 -12.95 -0.65 5.27
CA HIS A 234 -12.48 0.64 4.81
C HIS A 234 -12.61 0.84 3.28
N GLY A 235 -12.25 -0.14 2.47
CA GLY A 235 -12.38 -0.05 1.01
C GLY A 235 -13.82 0.01 0.52
N THR A 236 -14.77 -0.59 1.26
CA THR A 236 -16.21 -0.42 0.99
C THR A 236 -16.63 1.03 1.24
N HIS A 237 -16.16 1.63 2.34
CA HIS A 237 -16.42 3.02 2.68
C HIS A 237 -15.85 3.99 1.62
N VAL A 238 -14.60 3.81 1.25
CA VAL A 238 -13.93 4.57 0.17
C VAL A 238 -14.70 4.46 -1.15
N SER A 239 -15.08 3.24 -1.53
CA SER A 239 -15.85 3.00 -2.75
C SER A 239 -17.22 3.69 -2.74
N GLY A 240 -17.87 3.74 -1.58
CA GLY A 240 -19.14 4.46 -1.41
C GLY A 240 -19.00 5.97 -1.62
N ILE A 241 -17.93 6.58 -1.08
CA ILE A 241 -17.64 8.00 -1.33
C ILE A 241 -17.44 8.28 -2.82
N ILE A 242 -16.83 7.35 -3.55
CA ILE A 242 -16.58 7.51 -4.98
C ILE A 242 -17.85 7.27 -5.80
N ALA A 243 -18.56 6.14 -5.60
CA ALA A 243 -19.44 5.55 -6.60
C ALA A 243 -20.86 5.18 -6.12
N ALA A 244 -21.17 5.31 -4.82
CA ALA A 244 -22.49 4.95 -4.33
C ALA A 244 -23.62 5.63 -5.14
N ASP A 245 -24.65 4.89 -5.52
CA ASP A 245 -25.74 5.40 -6.35
C ASP A 245 -27.10 4.92 -5.84
N ARG A 246 -27.49 5.43 -4.68
CA ARG A 246 -28.82 5.16 -4.12
C ARG A 246 -29.45 6.40 -3.48
N PRO A 247 -29.80 7.38 -4.30
CA PRO A 247 -30.36 8.63 -3.81
C PRO A 247 -31.74 8.40 -3.14
N GLY A 248 -31.86 8.88 -1.90
CA GLY A 248 -33.10 8.79 -1.13
C GLY A 248 -33.20 7.59 -0.17
N ASP A 249 -32.50 6.48 -0.46
CA ASP A 249 -32.53 5.25 0.35
C ASP A 249 -31.16 4.86 0.94
N GLY A 250 -30.09 5.53 0.51
CA GLY A 250 -28.71 5.26 0.91
C GLY A 250 -27.85 6.49 0.71
N VAL A 251 -26.54 6.28 0.57
CA VAL A 251 -25.60 7.35 0.27
C VAL A 251 -25.41 7.54 -1.23
N VAL A 252 -24.83 8.67 -1.58
CA VAL A 252 -24.48 9.01 -2.97
C VAL A 252 -23.01 9.38 -3.00
N GLY A 253 -22.26 8.80 -3.91
CA GLY A 253 -20.85 9.12 -4.14
C GLY A 253 -20.66 10.41 -4.94
N VAL A 254 -19.39 10.79 -5.14
CA VAL A 254 -19.03 11.95 -5.98
C VAL A 254 -19.33 11.67 -7.45
N ALA A 255 -19.12 10.44 -7.91
CA ALA A 255 -19.29 9.99 -9.29
C ALA A 255 -20.26 8.79 -9.41
N PRO A 256 -21.53 8.93 -9.00
CA PRO A 256 -22.48 7.82 -9.13
C PRO A 256 -22.61 7.38 -10.60
N GLY A 257 -22.60 6.07 -10.81
CA GLY A 257 -22.60 5.46 -12.13
C GLY A 257 -21.23 5.10 -12.68
N VAL A 258 -20.12 5.50 -12.03
CA VAL A 258 -18.78 5.04 -12.39
C VAL A 258 -18.60 3.56 -12.06
N ARG A 259 -17.67 2.87 -12.72
CA ARG A 259 -17.32 1.49 -12.39
C ARG A 259 -16.19 1.44 -11.39
N ILE A 260 -16.30 0.54 -10.42
CA ILE A 260 -15.26 0.24 -9.44
C ILE A 260 -14.57 -1.06 -9.81
N ALA A 261 -13.26 -1.01 -10.03
CA ALA A 261 -12.37 -2.16 -9.98
C ALA A 261 -11.87 -2.31 -8.53
N ALA A 262 -12.43 -3.24 -7.79
CA ALA A 262 -12.04 -3.48 -6.40
C ALA A 262 -10.75 -4.31 -6.37
N VAL A 263 -9.67 -3.77 -5.82
CA VAL A 263 -8.38 -4.45 -5.71
C VAL A 263 -8.00 -4.56 -4.25
N ARG A 264 -8.20 -5.74 -3.67
CA ARG A 264 -7.87 -5.97 -2.26
C ARG A 264 -6.37 -6.11 -2.08
N LEU A 265 -5.77 -5.18 -1.35
CA LEU A 265 -4.35 -5.21 -0.96
C LEU A 265 -4.13 -5.75 0.45
N LEU A 266 -5.11 -5.57 1.35
CA LEU A 266 -5.00 -5.96 2.75
C LEU A 266 -4.79 -7.46 2.88
N GLY A 267 -3.64 -7.84 3.42
CA GLY A 267 -3.29 -9.23 3.70
C GLY A 267 -3.94 -9.75 4.99
N SER A 268 -3.88 -11.05 5.20
CA SER A 268 -4.43 -11.74 6.39
C SER A 268 -3.80 -11.32 7.72
N VAL A 269 -2.66 -10.64 7.67
CA VAL A 269 -1.96 -10.11 8.84
C VAL A 269 -2.24 -8.63 9.09
N GLY A 270 -3.13 -8.02 8.29
CA GLY A 270 -3.54 -6.63 8.46
C GLY A 270 -2.56 -5.60 7.88
N GLN A 271 -1.72 -6.00 6.90
CA GLN A 271 -0.71 -5.13 6.31
C GLN A 271 -0.93 -4.94 4.80
N TYR A 272 -0.51 -3.77 4.30
CA TYR A 272 -0.51 -3.34 2.89
C TYR A 272 0.92 -3.33 2.36
N TYR A 273 1.55 -4.51 2.24
CA TYR A 273 2.94 -4.59 1.83
C TYR A 273 3.20 -4.02 0.43
N ALA A 274 4.42 -3.56 0.20
CA ALA A 274 4.82 -2.92 -1.05
C ALA A 274 4.56 -3.80 -2.29
N GLU A 275 4.77 -5.11 -2.22
CA GLU A 275 4.47 -6.04 -3.31
C GLU A 275 2.97 -6.12 -3.62
N ASN A 276 2.10 -5.88 -2.62
CA ASN A 276 0.65 -5.83 -2.82
C ASN A 276 0.28 -4.57 -3.62
N LEU A 277 0.93 -3.43 -3.32
CA LEU A 277 0.76 -2.19 -4.07
C LEU A 277 1.23 -2.37 -5.51
N VAL A 278 2.43 -2.94 -5.73
CA VAL A 278 2.95 -3.21 -7.08
C VAL A 278 1.95 -4.03 -7.89
N CYS A 279 1.49 -5.17 -7.35
CA CYS A 279 0.44 -6.00 -7.97
C CYS A 279 -0.82 -5.17 -8.27
N GLY A 280 -1.29 -4.37 -7.32
CA GLY A 280 -2.52 -3.58 -7.44
C GLY A 280 -2.45 -2.52 -8.53
N PHE A 281 -1.37 -1.74 -8.61
CA PHE A 281 -1.18 -0.74 -9.66
C PHE A 281 -1.10 -1.36 -11.04
N LEU A 282 -0.38 -2.47 -11.20
CA LEU A 282 -0.29 -3.19 -12.47
C LEU A 282 -1.64 -3.77 -12.88
N TRP A 283 -2.35 -4.41 -11.95
CA TRP A 283 -3.70 -4.91 -12.20
C TRP A 283 -4.63 -3.79 -12.65
N ALA A 284 -4.68 -2.69 -11.93
CA ALA A 284 -5.53 -1.54 -12.25
C ALA A 284 -5.24 -0.99 -13.65
N ALA A 285 -3.96 -0.82 -14.00
CA ALA A 285 -3.53 -0.33 -15.29
C ALA A 285 -3.91 -1.27 -16.44
N ASP A 286 -3.68 -2.57 -16.28
CA ASP A 286 -3.97 -3.59 -17.29
C ASP A 286 -5.49 -3.82 -17.48
N HIS A 287 -6.31 -3.44 -16.49
CA HIS A 287 -7.76 -3.53 -16.53
C HIS A 287 -8.45 -2.19 -16.85
N GLY A 288 -7.68 -1.21 -17.34
CA GLY A 288 -8.20 0.02 -17.94
C GLY A 288 -8.69 1.05 -16.91
N ALA A 289 -8.16 1.07 -15.70
CA ALA A 289 -8.44 2.12 -14.74
C ALA A 289 -8.04 3.49 -15.29
N ARG A 290 -8.94 4.47 -15.16
CA ARG A 290 -8.69 5.88 -15.46
C ARG A 290 -8.33 6.68 -14.23
N VAL A 291 -8.66 6.14 -13.07
CA VAL A 291 -8.28 6.66 -11.76
C VAL A 291 -7.88 5.49 -10.90
N VAL A 292 -6.82 5.64 -10.13
CA VAL A 292 -6.43 4.70 -9.08
C VAL A 292 -6.47 5.45 -7.76
N ASN A 293 -7.30 4.99 -6.83
CA ASN A 293 -7.35 5.47 -5.45
C ASN A 293 -6.53 4.55 -4.56
N ASP A 294 -5.55 5.11 -3.85
CA ASP A 294 -4.80 4.44 -2.79
C ASP A 294 -4.90 5.27 -1.51
N SER A 295 -5.59 4.73 -0.52
CA SER A 295 -5.84 5.42 0.75
C SER A 295 -4.95 4.91 1.89
N TYR A 296 -3.84 4.24 1.58
CA TYR A 296 -2.90 3.65 2.52
C TYR A 296 -1.44 4.03 2.22
N PHE A 297 -0.50 3.35 2.85
CA PHE A 297 0.93 3.48 2.58
C PHE A 297 1.57 2.09 2.45
N ALA A 298 2.75 2.03 1.86
CA ALA A 298 3.48 0.79 1.67
C ALA A 298 4.08 0.30 3.00
N ASP A 299 3.36 -0.62 3.68
CA ASP A 299 3.89 -1.31 4.87
C ASP A 299 5.20 -2.06 4.57
N PRO A 300 6.08 -2.25 5.55
CA PRO A 300 5.92 -1.88 6.96
C PRO A 300 6.44 -0.49 7.32
N TRP A 301 6.90 0.26 6.33
CA TRP A 301 7.50 1.57 6.56
C TRP A 301 6.51 2.68 6.22
N LYS A 302 6.07 3.44 7.22
CA LYS A 302 5.21 4.60 6.99
C LYS A 302 5.86 5.61 6.04
N TYR A 303 7.16 5.77 6.17
CA TYR A 303 7.99 6.57 5.30
C TYR A 303 9.19 5.75 4.85
N ASN A 304 9.41 5.68 3.55
CA ASN A 304 10.51 4.97 2.93
C ASN A 304 11.62 5.97 2.59
N CYS A 305 12.84 5.70 3.04
CA CYS A 305 13.98 6.58 2.89
C CYS A 305 14.97 6.02 1.86
N PRO A 306 15.38 6.82 0.86
CA PRO A 306 16.21 6.32 -0.24
C PRO A 306 17.65 5.95 0.18
N GLU A 307 18.12 6.40 1.34
CA GLU A 307 19.42 6.00 1.88
C GLU A 307 19.44 4.59 2.48
N ASP A 308 18.27 4.01 2.79
CA ASP A 308 18.15 2.61 3.20
C ASP A 308 17.94 1.74 1.95
N PRO A 309 18.87 0.81 1.64
CA PRO A 309 18.80 0.05 0.38
C PRO A 309 17.56 -0.85 0.24
N ASP A 310 16.96 -1.30 1.34
CA ASP A 310 15.73 -2.09 1.28
C ASP A 310 14.52 -1.20 0.99
N GLN A 311 14.47 -0.02 1.61
CA GLN A 311 13.42 0.98 1.35
C GLN A 311 13.57 1.62 -0.03
N ASP A 312 14.79 1.84 -0.54
CA ASP A 312 15.04 2.30 -1.91
C ASP A 312 14.50 1.31 -2.95
N ALA A 313 14.64 0.00 -2.70
CA ALA A 313 14.04 -1.01 -3.57
C ALA A 313 12.50 -0.94 -3.56
N ILE A 314 11.88 -0.65 -2.43
CA ILE A 314 10.42 -0.42 -2.32
C ILE A 314 10.04 0.84 -3.12
N ILE A 315 10.73 1.97 -2.90
CA ILE A 315 10.50 3.23 -3.64
C ILE A 315 10.59 2.99 -5.15
N THR A 316 11.63 2.28 -5.59
CA THR A 316 11.89 2.02 -7.00
C THR A 316 10.80 1.14 -7.62
N ALA A 317 10.43 0.03 -6.96
CA ALA A 317 9.43 -0.91 -7.47
C ALA A 317 8.03 -0.27 -7.52
N VAL A 318 7.58 0.35 -6.44
CA VAL A 318 6.29 1.05 -6.37
C VAL A 318 6.26 2.22 -7.35
N GLY A 319 7.36 2.98 -7.44
CA GLY A 319 7.49 4.09 -8.39
C GLY A 319 7.37 3.66 -9.86
N ARG A 320 7.91 2.49 -10.24
CA ARG A 320 7.71 1.92 -11.58
C ARG A 320 6.25 1.51 -11.82
N ALA A 321 5.61 0.89 -10.85
CA ALA A 321 4.21 0.46 -10.97
C ALA A 321 3.26 1.66 -11.08
N VAL A 322 3.47 2.71 -10.31
CA VAL A 322 2.71 3.98 -10.41
C VAL A 322 2.90 4.61 -11.78
N ARG A 323 4.14 4.74 -12.25
CA ARG A 323 4.43 5.30 -13.58
C ARG A 323 3.78 4.48 -14.69
N TYR A 324 3.83 3.14 -14.60
CA TYR A 324 3.15 2.26 -15.56
C TYR A 324 1.65 2.55 -15.64
N ALA A 325 0.99 2.79 -14.51
CA ALA A 325 -0.43 3.18 -14.50
C ALA A 325 -0.65 4.58 -15.10
N GLN A 326 0.20 5.55 -14.77
CA GLN A 326 0.15 6.91 -15.32
C GLN A 326 0.36 6.93 -16.83
N ASP A 327 1.31 6.15 -17.36
CA ASP A 327 1.59 6.02 -18.79
C ASP A 327 0.41 5.42 -19.57
N ARG A 328 -0.46 4.66 -18.89
CA ARG A 328 -1.73 4.15 -19.42
C ARG A 328 -2.92 5.12 -19.22
N GLY A 329 -2.64 6.31 -18.73
CA GLY A 329 -3.59 7.41 -18.59
C GLY A 329 -4.39 7.38 -17.28
N ALA A 330 -3.97 6.61 -16.29
CA ALA A 330 -4.62 6.61 -14.98
C ALA A 330 -4.10 7.75 -14.10
N VAL A 331 -4.99 8.59 -13.58
CA VAL A 331 -4.67 9.50 -12.48
C VAL A 331 -4.53 8.70 -11.20
N VAL A 332 -3.40 8.86 -10.51
CA VAL A 332 -3.18 8.22 -9.20
C VAL A 332 -3.44 9.23 -8.10
N VAL A 333 -4.32 8.88 -7.18
CA VAL A 333 -4.72 9.68 -6.02
C VAL A 333 -4.35 8.94 -4.76
N ALA A 334 -3.65 9.61 -3.85
CA ALA A 334 -3.23 9.05 -2.58
C ALA A 334 -3.65 9.91 -1.39
N SER A 335 -3.69 9.31 -0.21
CA SER A 335 -3.93 10.03 1.04
C SER A 335 -2.64 10.52 1.66
N ALA A 336 -2.56 11.80 2.08
CA ALA A 336 -1.36 12.40 2.66
C ALA A 336 -0.96 11.80 4.02
N GLY A 337 -1.88 11.13 4.70
CA GLY A 337 -1.68 10.50 6.01
C GLY A 337 -2.23 11.32 7.17
N ASN A 338 -2.31 10.68 8.34
CA ASN A 338 -3.07 11.16 9.50
C ASN A 338 -2.19 11.39 10.74
N ASP A 339 -0.96 11.90 10.56
CA ASP A 339 0.03 12.05 11.63
C ASP A 339 0.23 13.49 12.08
N ALA A 340 -0.51 14.44 11.50
CA ALA A 340 -0.36 15.89 11.74
C ALA A 340 1.09 16.37 11.49
N GLN A 341 1.76 15.82 10.46
CA GLN A 341 3.17 16.10 10.17
C GLN A 341 3.34 16.93 8.90
N ASN A 342 4.36 17.81 8.93
CA ASN A 342 4.85 18.52 7.76
C ASN A 342 5.76 17.58 6.95
N LEU A 343 5.30 17.11 5.79
CA LEU A 343 6.04 16.19 4.91
C LEU A 343 7.28 16.84 4.30
N GLY A 344 7.31 18.16 4.16
CA GLY A 344 8.45 18.92 3.64
C GLY A 344 9.52 19.26 4.70
N ALA A 345 9.39 18.79 5.93
CA ALA A 345 10.31 19.11 7.02
C ALA A 345 10.85 17.82 7.68
N ALA A 346 11.88 17.99 8.49
CA ALA A 346 12.36 16.91 9.36
C ALA A 346 11.24 16.49 10.32
N ARG A 347 11.06 15.18 10.50
CA ARG A 347 9.98 14.59 11.29
C ARG A 347 10.41 13.30 12.00
N THR A 348 9.55 12.77 12.83
CA THR A 348 9.80 11.51 13.53
C THR A 348 8.77 10.45 13.12
N ASP A 349 9.24 9.19 13.07
CA ASP A 349 8.39 8.02 12.92
C ASP A 349 8.64 7.08 14.12
N GLU A 350 7.61 6.86 14.91
CA GLU A 350 7.65 6.04 16.12
C GLU A 350 6.92 4.70 15.95
N ARG A 351 6.49 4.41 14.71
CA ARG A 351 5.60 3.28 14.42
C ARG A 351 6.15 2.27 13.44
N SER A 352 7.16 2.65 12.64
CA SER A 352 7.76 1.73 11.68
C SER A 352 9.00 1.03 12.21
N PRO A 353 9.21 -0.24 11.83
CA PRO A 353 8.30 -1.04 11.02
C PRO A 353 7.06 -1.44 11.82
N ASN A 354 5.89 -1.52 11.17
CA ASN A 354 4.63 -1.83 11.85
C ASN A 354 4.20 -3.31 11.75
N ASP A 355 5.04 -4.16 11.18
CA ASP A 355 4.86 -5.61 11.06
C ASP A 355 5.63 -6.41 12.13
N HIS A 356 6.11 -5.76 13.17
CA HIS A 356 6.82 -6.41 14.27
C HIS A 356 5.85 -7.26 15.15
N PRO A 357 6.34 -8.28 15.85
CA PRO A 357 5.56 -9.05 16.80
C PRO A 357 5.01 -8.19 17.95
N ASP A 358 3.86 -8.59 18.51
CA ASP A 358 3.26 -7.94 19.65
C ASP A 358 4.26 -7.76 20.80
N GLY A 359 4.27 -6.56 21.39
CA GLY A 359 5.13 -6.21 22.53
C GLY A 359 6.51 -5.68 22.15
N VAL A 360 6.92 -5.75 20.90
CA VAL A 360 8.12 -5.05 20.39
C VAL A 360 7.75 -3.60 20.11
N ARG A 361 8.53 -2.65 20.62
CA ARG A 361 8.36 -1.23 20.28
C ARG A 361 9.29 -0.88 19.13
N PRO A 362 8.79 -0.21 18.08
CA PRO A 362 9.66 0.35 17.05
C PRO A 362 10.69 1.32 17.65
N THR A 363 11.84 1.40 17.01
CA THR A 363 12.82 2.44 17.32
C THR A 363 12.33 3.76 16.72
N VAL A 364 12.45 4.85 17.47
CA VAL A 364 12.16 6.19 16.93
C VAL A 364 13.12 6.49 15.79
N ARG A 365 12.55 6.80 14.61
CA ARG A 365 13.30 7.18 13.42
C ARG A 365 13.23 8.69 13.24
N HIS A 366 14.38 9.31 12.97
CA HIS A 366 14.46 10.73 12.59
C HIS A 366 14.59 10.80 11.07
N LEU A 367 13.62 11.41 10.43
CA LEU A 367 13.44 11.41 8.99
C LEU A 367 13.64 12.82 8.43
N GLY A 368 14.31 12.92 7.30
CA GLY A 368 14.34 14.12 6.48
C GLY A 368 13.16 14.21 5.51
N SER A 369 13.11 15.28 4.74
CA SER A 369 12.10 15.50 3.71
C SER A 369 12.22 14.55 2.51
N GLU A 370 13.36 13.90 2.33
CA GLU A 370 13.64 12.91 1.26
C GLU A 370 12.95 11.57 1.51
N CYS A 371 12.51 11.27 2.73
CA CYS A 371 11.79 10.06 3.05
C CYS A 371 10.32 10.19 2.61
N LEU A 372 9.88 9.30 1.73
CA LEU A 372 8.60 9.37 1.04
C LEU A 372 7.53 8.53 1.73
N ARG A 373 6.32 9.06 1.85
CA ARG A 373 5.12 8.27 2.10
C ARG A 373 4.61 7.74 0.75
N LEU A 374 4.70 6.44 0.53
CA LEU A 374 4.31 5.83 -0.73
C LEU A 374 2.81 5.46 -0.72
N PRO A 375 2.08 5.67 -1.85
CA PRO A 375 2.56 6.23 -3.10
C PRO A 375 2.51 7.77 -3.18
N GLY A 376 1.95 8.49 -2.19
CA GLY A 376 1.69 9.94 -2.22
C GLY A 376 2.90 10.78 -2.62
N GLY A 377 4.07 10.50 -2.05
CA GLY A 377 5.30 11.23 -2.35
C GLY A 377 5.93 10.94 -3.73
N LEU A 378 5.29 10.14 -4.60
CA LEU A 378 5.83 9.82 -5.92
C LEU A 378 5.41 10.86 -6.97
N PRO A 379 6.25 11.10 -8.01
CA PRO A 379 5.95 12.10 -9.02
C PRO A 379 4.61 11.86 -9.75
N GLY A 380 3.80 12.93 -9.85
CA GLY A 380 2.52 12.92 -10.57
C GLY A 380 1.38 12.19 -9.86
N VAL A 381 1.58 11.82 -8.61
CA VAL A 381 0.50 11.37 -7.72
C VAL A 381 -0.18 12.60 -7.13
N LEU A 382 -1.50 12.62 -7.09
CA LEU A 382 -2.27 13.63 -6.36
C LEU A 382 -2.35 13.22 -4.89
N ASP A 383 -1.48 13.78 -4.06
CA ASP A 383 -1.49 13.55 -2.62
C ASP A 383 -2.46 14.51 -1.93
N VAL A 384 -3.41 13.97 -1.16
CA VAL A 384 -4.61 14.70 -0.73
C VAL A 384 -4.65 14.91 0.77
N THR A 385 -4.74 16.18 1.19
CA THR A 385 -4.98 16.57 2.58
C THR A 385 -6.47 16.56 2.92
N ALA A 386 -6.77 16.43 4.19
CA ALA A 386 -8.14 16.42 4.69
C ALA A 386 -8.55 17.78 5.29
N VAL A 387 -9.76 18.25 4.93
CA VAL A 387 -10.41 19.36 5.63
C VAL A 387 -11.61 18.87 6.44
N ASP A 388 -11.89 19.60 7.53
CA ASP A 388 -13.10 19.46 8.33
C ASP A 388 -14.32 20.10 7.62
N ARG A 389 -15.47 20.06 8.27
CA ARG A 389 -16.73 20.59 7.72
C ARG A 389 -16.73 22.12 7.58
N ASP A 390 -15.85 22.83 8.26
CA ASP A 390 -15.72 24.28 8.21
C ASP A 390 -14.64 24.72 7.20
N GLY A 391 -13.98 23.77 6.53
CA GLY A 391 -12.93 24.00 5.53
C GLY A 391 -11.53 24.19 6.13
N ASN A 392 -11.35 23.99 7.43
CA ASN A 392 -10.03 24.02 8.04
C ASN A 392 -9.28 22.73 7.77
N LEU A 393 -7.94 22.77 7.72
CA LEU A 393 -7.12 21.58 7.72
C LEU A 393 -7.47 20.72 8.94
N ALA A 394 -7.85 19.47 8.71
CA ALA A 394 -8.18 18.57 9.79
C ALA A 394 -6.96 18.34 10.70
N GLY A 395 -7.20 18.32 12.02
CA GLY A 395 -6.12 18.31 13.00
C GLY A 395 -5.15 17.13 12.91
N TYR A 396 -5.57 16.06 12.26
CA TYR A 396 -4.74 14.87 12.01
C TYR A 396 -4.02 14.91 10.66
N SER A 397 -4.47 15.71 9.69
CA SER A 397 -3.95 15.66 8.32
C SER A 397 -2.46 15.98 8.26
N ASN A 398 -1.71 15.17 7.54
CA ASN A 398 -0.38 15.55 7.08
C ASN A 398 -0.51 16.68 6.05
N TRP A 399 0.56 17.45 5.86
CA TRP A 399 0.64 18.62 5.01
C TRP A 399 2.09 18.88 4.60
N GLY A 400 2.34 19.80 3.69
CA GLY A 400 3.68 20.21 3.30
C GLY A 400 3.71 20.98 1.98
N ALA A 401 4.44 22.07 1.90
CA ALA A 401 4.60 22.84 0.67
C ALA A 401 5.28 21.99 -0.41
N GLY A 402 4.60 21.83 -1.56
CA GLY A 402 5.09 21.01 -2.68
C GLY A 402 5.12 19.51 -2.39
N GLN A 403 4.42 19.08 -1.34
CA GLN A 403 4.28 17.67 -0.94
C GLN A 403 2.84 17.17 -1.05
N VAL A 404 1.90 18.07 -1.21
CA VAL A 404 0.47 17.78 -1.33
C VAL A 404 -0.11 18.61 -2.47
N GLU A 405 -1.02 18.04 -3.25
CA GLU A 405 -1.56 18.66 -4.45
C GLU A 405 -2.94 19.27 -4.23
N LEU A 406 -3.82 18.59 -3.48
CA LEU A 406 -5.21 19.01 -3.31
C LEU A 406 -5.68 18.79 -1.87
N ALA A 407 -6.72 19.52 -1.50
CA ALA A 407 -7.48 19.30 -0.28
C ALA A 407 -8.89 18.80 -0.61
N ALA A 408 -9.48 18.01 0.26
CA ALA A 408 -10.85 17.55 0.12
C ALA A 408 -11.49 17.24 1.49
N PRO A 409 -12.84 17.14 1.57
CA PRO A 409 -13.53 16.77 2.79
C PRO A 409 -13.08 15.41 3.35
N GLY A 410 -12.38 15.43 4.49
CA GLY A 410 -11.95 14.24 5.22
C GLY A 410 -12.65 14.07 6.57
N GLY A 411 -13.23 15.16 7.09
CA GLY A 411 -13.98 15.17 8.36
C GLY A 411 -13.12 15.37 9.60
N ASP A 412 -13.81 15.42 10.75
CA ASP A 412 -13.20 15.54 12.09
C ASP A 412 -13.67 14.37 12.97
N PRO A 413 -12.77 13.50 13.44
CA PRO A 413 -13.13 12.36 14.28
C PRO A 413 -13.61 12.78 15.68
N ASP A 414 -13.16 13.94 16.18
CA ASP A 414 -13.49 14.44 17.52
C ASP A 414 -14.82 15.20 17.53
N GLY A 415 -15.32 15.62 16.37
CA GLY A 415 -16.57 16.34 16.19
C GLY A 415 -17.83 15.47 16.20
N GLY A 416 -17.67 14.15 16.36
CA GLY A 416 -18.77 13.18 16.31
C GLY A 416 -19.25 12.88 14.87
N ALA A 417 -20.27 12.01 14.75
CA ALA A 417 -20.75 11.51 13.46
C ALA A 417 -21.22 12.62 12.48
N GLY A 418 -21.59 13.80 12.98
CA GLY A 418 -22.00 14.93 12.15
C GLY A 418 -20.84 15.66 11.47
N GLN A 419 -19.61 15.45 11.92
CA GLN A 419 -18.38 16.04 11.41
C GLN A 419 -17.57 15.05 10.58
N ALA A 420 -17.86 13.74 10.68
CA ALA A 420 -17.25 12.70 9.88
C ALA A 420 -17.94 12.54 8.52
N VAL A 421 -17.31 11.83 7.61
CA VAL A 421 -17.86 11.48 6.29
C VAL A 421 -18.60 10.15 6.41
N VAL A 422 -19.89 10.16 6.06
CA VAL A 422 -20.75 8.96 6.07
C VAL A 422 -20.67 8.27 4.73
N SER A 423 -20.46 6.94 4.73
CA SER A 423 -20.44 6.11 3.53
C SER A 423 -20.79 4.65 3.84
N ASP A 424 -20.79 3.82 2.82
CA ASP A 424 -21.15 2.41 2.86
C ASP A 424 -20.22 1.60 3.80
N TRP A 425 -20.78 0.56 4.39
CA TRP A 425 -20.04 -0.38 5.24
C TRP A 425 -20.47 -1.82 4.93
N PRO A 426 -19.55 -2.81 5.05
CA PRO A 426 -19.89 -4.20 4.75
C PRO A 426 -21.16 -4.70 5.46
N GLY A 427 -21.90 -5.57 4.75
CA GLY A 427 -23.16 -6.12 5.26
C GLY A 427 -24.37 -5.22 5.05
N GLY A 428 -24.29 -4.23 4.16
CA GLY A 428 -25.38 -3.32 3.83
C GLY A 428 -25.57 -2.20 4.85
N GLY A 429 -24.57 -1.97 5.71
CA GLY A 429 -24.56 -0.90 6.71
C GLY A 429 -23.90 0.37 6.23
N TYR A 430 -23.77 1.36 7.12
CA TYR A 430 -23.08 2.63 6.88
C TYR A 430 -22.17 2.94 8.06
N ALA A 431 -21.06 3.62 7.80
CA ALA A 431 -20.16 4.12 8.84
C ALA A 431 -19.84 5.60 8.63
N ALA A 432 -19.51 6.28 9.73
CA ALA A 432 -19.02 7.65 9.72
C ALA A 432 -17.54 7.64 10.09
N LEU A 433 -16.68 7.94 9.13
CA LEU A 433 -15.22 7.93 9.28
C LEU A 433 -14.62 9.29 8.98
N ALA A 434 -13.45 9.56 9.55
CA ALA A 434 -12.66 10.74 9.25
C ALA A 434 -11.20 10.34 8.98
N GLY A 435 -10.61 10.94 7.95
CA GLY A 435 -9.24 10.68 7.53
C GLY A 435 -8.92 11.25 6.16
N THR A 436 -7.64 11.35 5.85
CA THR A 436 -7.17 11.69 4.49
C THR A 436 -7.59 10.65 3.45
N SER A 437 -7.89 9.42 3.87
CA SER A 437 -8.50 8.37 3.04
C SER A 437 -9.85 8.80 2.45
N MET A 438 -10.70 9.46 3.25
CA MET A 438 -12.00 9.96 2.81
C MET A 438 -11.82 11.13 1.85
N ALA A 439 -10.83 11.99 2.12
CA ALA A 439 -10.48 13.10 1.23
C ALA A 439 -9.96 12.59 -0.13
N ALA A 440 -9.05 11.61 -0.16
CA ALA A 440 -8.56 11.00 -1.39
C ALA A 440 -9.69 10.37 -2.22
N ALA A 441 -10.66 9.73 -1.57
CA ALA A 441 -11.84 9.18 -2.24
C ALA A 441 -12.69 10.27 -2.92
N GLN A 442 -12.83 11.45 -2.30
CA GLN A 442 -13.53 12.58 -2.91
C GLN A 442 -12.82 13.05 -4.20
N VAL A 443 -11.49 13.21 -4.13
CA VAL A 443 -10.67 13.60 -5.30
C VAL A 443 -10.75 12.53 -6.39
N SER A 444 -10.72 11.24 -6.03
CA SER A 444 -10.85 10.13 -6.99
C SER A 444 -12.19 10.15 -7.71
N GLY A 445 -13.28 10.49 -7.02
CA GLY A 445 -14.58 10.69 -7.63
C GLY A 445 -14.59 11.88 -8.60
N ALA A 446 -14.01 13.03 -8.19
CA ALA A 446 -13.87 14.20 -9.06
C ALA A 446 -13.00 13.88 -10.30
N ALA A 447 -11.90 13.15 -10.12
CA ALA A 447 -11.04 12.71 -11.22
C ALA A 447 -11.77 11.79 -12.21
N ALA A 448 -12.69 10.94 -11.73
CA ALA A 448 -13.51 10.12 -12.61
C ALA A 448 -14.49 10.94 -13.45
N VAL A 449 -15.08 11.98 -12.87
CA VAL A 449 -15.94 12.92 -13.63
C VAL A 449 -15.10 13.69 -14.66
N GLU A 450 -13.92 14.18 -14.29
CA GLU A 450 -12.99 14.87 -15.21
C GLU A 450 -12.56 13.96 -16.36
N ALA A 451 -12.24 12.68 -16.06
CA ALA A 451 -11.91 11.69 -17.09
C ALA A 451 -13.09 11.41 -18.05
N ALA A 452 -14.32 11.45 -17.54
CA ALA A 452 -15.53 11.29 -18.37
C ALA A 452 -15.82 12.53 -19.25
N LEU A 453 -15.49 13.72 -18.76
CA LEU A 453 -15.57 14.97 -19.55
C LEU A 453 -14.50 15.00 -20.65
N HIS A 454 -13.32 14.44 -20.38
CA HIS A 454 -12.14 14.48 -21.24
C HIS A 454 -11.57 13.07 -21.49
N PRO A 455 -12.28 12.19 -22.20
CA PRO A 455 -11.92 10.77 -22.35
C PRO A 455 -10.58 10.55 -23.07
N GLY A 456 -10.11 11.52 -23.85
CA GLY A 456 -8.81 11.47 -24.53
C GLY A 456 -7.65 12.06 -23.75
N ALA A 457 -7.89 12.69 -22.58
CA ALA A 457 -6.84 13.27 -21.79
C ALA A 457 -5.99 12.21 -21.08
N GLY A 458 -4.67 12.40 -21.02
CA GLY A 458 -3.77 11.56 -20.25
C GLY A 458 -3.76 11.93 -18.76
N SER A 459 -3.07 11.10 -17.95
CA SER A 459 -2.98 11.27 -16.49
C SER A 459 -2.58 12.69 -16.08
N ALA A 460 -1.46 13.18 -16.60
CA ALA A 460 -0.93 14.50 -16.25
C ALA A 460 -1.85 15.65 -16.68
N GLU A 461 -2.62 15.50 -17.75
CA GLU A 461 -3.58 16.53 -18.16
C GLU A 461 -4.78 16.56 -17.21
N LEU A 462 -5.33 15.41 -16.87
CA LEU A 462 -6.45 15.31 -15.92
C LEU A 462 -6.06 15.88 -14.55
N ALA A 463 -4.85 15.55 -14.05
CA ALA A 463 -4.33 16.11 -12.81
C ALA A 463 -4.28 17.63 -12.85
N ARG A 464 -3.66 18.22 -13.88
CA ARG A 464 -3.59 19.69 -14.03
C ARG A 464 -4.96 20.36 -14.13
N ARG A 465 -5.96 19.69 -14.73
CA ARG A 465 -7.33 20.21 -14.79
C ARG A 465 -7.98 20.28 -13.42
N LEU A 466 -7.82 19.23 -12.60
CA LEU A 466 -8.30 19.23 -11.22
C LEU A 466 -7.60 20.30 -10.37
N GLU A 467 -6.29 20.44 -10.50
CA GLU A 467 -5.49 21.47 -9.84
C GLU A 467 -5.93 22.89 -10.24
N ALA A 468 -6.15 23.11 -11.53
CA ALA A 468 -6.58 24.42 -12.06
C ALA A 468 -8.01 24.78 -11.67
N ALA A 469 -8.89 23.79 -11.47
CA ALA A 469 -10.28 23.98 -11.06
C ALA A 469 -10.45 24.06 -9.54
N ALA A 470 -9.41 23.76 -8.76
CA ALA A 470 -9.49 23.75 -7.30
C ALA A 470 -9.80 25.13 -6.74
N LEU A 471 -10.73 25.18 -5.79
CA LEU A 471 -11.08 26.42 -5.09
C LEU A 471 -9.98 26.81 -4.12
N ARG A 472 -9.39 27.97 -4.29
CA ARG A 472 -8.41 28.48 -3.33
C ARG A 472 -9.07 28.74 -1.99
N ILE A 473 -8.50 28.15 -0.95
CA ILE A 473 -8.92 28.37 0.42
C ILE A 473 -7.94 29.36 1.05
N ASP A 474 -8.48 30.43 1.63
CA ASP A 474 -7.71 31.35 2.47
C ASP A 474 -7.34 30.68 3.79
N CYS A 475 -6.20 31.06 4.35
CA CYS A 475 -5.78 30.57 5.65
C CYS A 475 -6.84 30.79 6.73
N PRO A 476 -7.18 29.76 7.53
CA PRO A 476 -8.11 29.95 8.65
C PRO A 476 -7.59 31.01 9.61
N SER A 477 -8.46 31.93 9.96
CA SER A 477 -8.15 32.89 11.02
C SER A 477 -8.08 32.18 12.37
N GLY A 478 -6.89 32.08 12.96
CA GLY A 478 -6.75 31.80 14.38
C GLY A 478 -5.86 30.67 14.88
N ARG A 479 -5.55 29.64 14.10
CA ARG A 479 -4.67 28.53 14.58
C ARG A 479 -3.33 28.41 13.84
N LEU A 480 -3.23 28.88 12.62
CA LEU A 480 -2.08 28.71 11.74
C LEU A 480 -1.81 30.00 10.97
N THR A 481 -1.43 31.07 11.68
CA THR A 481 -1.12 32.38 11.09
C THR A 481 0.36 32.49 10.72
N GLY A 482 0.88 31.57 9.93
CA GLY A 482 2.26 31.60 9.47
C GLY A 482 2.37 31.73 7.95
N PRO A 483 3.55 32.09 7.41
CA PRO A 483 3.84 32.07 5.98
C PRO A 483 3.59 30.70 5.33
N GLU A 484 3.50 29.65 6.12
CA GLU A 484 3.24 28.25 5.73
C GLU A 484 1.88 28.07 5.03
N CYS A 485 0.86 28.80 5.44
CA CYS A 485 -0.45 28.75 4.80
C CYS A 485 -0.45 29.41 3.41
N LEU A 486 0.34 30.44 3.19
CA LEU A 486 0.34 31.24 1.94
C LEU A 486 0.99 30.52 0.75
N GLY A 487 1.72 29.42 0.98
CA GLY A 487 2.48 28.70 -0.04
C GLY A 487 1.81 27.43 -0.55
N GLY A 488 0.52 27.17 -0.28
CA GLY A 488 -0.13 25.90 -0.63
C GLY A 488 0.28 24.72 0.26
N ALA A 489 0.93 24.99 1.40
CA ALA A 489 1.45 23.94 2.27
C ALA A 489 0.34 23.07 2.89
N TYR A 490 -0.84 23.65 3.14
CA TYR A 490 -1.95 22.91 3.76
C TYR A 490 -2.94 22.33 2.76
N TYR A 491 -3.12 23.00 1.62
CA TYR A 491 -4.20 22.70 0.69
C TYR A 491 -3.72 22.46 -0.74
N GLY A 492 -2.41 22.47 -0.99
CA GLY A 492 -1.86 22.38 -2.33
C GLY A 492 -2.41 23.49 -3.24
N TYR A 493 -3.01 23.11 -4.35
CA TYR A 493 -3.69 24.03 -5.26
C TYR A 493 -5.03 24.54 -4.73
N GLY A 494 -5.64 23.84 -3.77
CA GLY A 494 -6.90 24.21 -3.14
C GLY A 494 -7.85 23.04 -2.86
N LEU A 495 -9.07 23.38 -2.46
CA LEU A 495 -10.16 22.41 -2.27
C LEU A 495 -10.66 21.93 -3.62
N VAL A 496 -10.71 20.61 -3.81
CA VAL A 496 -11.24 20.04 -5.05
C VAL A 496 -12.73 20.37 -5.20
N GLU A 497 -13.13 20.79 -6.39
CA GLU A 497 -14.52 20.91 -6.79
C GLU A 497 -14.89 19.77 -7.77
N THR A 498 -16.14 19.36 -7.72
CA THR A 498 -16.63 18.38 -8.69
C THR A 498 -16.81 19.06 -10.06
N PRO A 499 -16.13 18.62 -11.12
CA PRO A 499 -16.27 19.20 -12.44
C PRO A 499 -17.72 19.13 -12.95
N ASP A 500 -18.20 20.22 -13.56
CA ASP A 500 -19.58 20.31 -14.09
C ASP A 500 -19.66 20.60 -15.59
N ARG A 501 -18.51 20.87 -16.26
CA ARG A 501 -18.42 21.25 -17.69
C ARG A 501 -17.19 20.65 -18.38
#